data_124002be8c95c3c520e209b1571acb2c
#
_entry.id   124002be8c95c3c520e209b1571acb2c
#
_cell.length_a   1.000
_cell.length_b   1.000
_cell.length_c   1.000
_cell.angle_alpha   90.00
_cell.angle_beta   90.00
_cell.angle_gamma   90.00
#
_symmetry.space_group_name_H-M   'P 1'
#
loop_
_entity.id
_entity.type
_entity.pdbx_description
1 polymer ?
#
loop_
_entity_poly.entity_id
_entity_poly.type
_entity_poly.pdbx_seq_one_letter_code
_entity_poly.pdbx_strand_id
1 'polypeptide(L)'
;DGVIRMDGVLYVLEIKASTQQSTLINLGEKFPEPFVLEQWNEEYYAQAMTYCKFAEIENHLLICSDAGGRKLHIVRTPYNATYADALMLKAERIADAKEPPNKVGGRNFWKCKLCSFYGICYEP
;
A
#
# COMPACT_ATOMS: atom_id res chain seq x y z
N ASP A 1 -1.61 -1.06 13.99
CA ASP A 1 -2.74 -0.72 13.11
C ASP A 1 -4.01 -0.60 13.94
N GLY A 2 -4.94 0.22 13.52
CA GLY A 2 -6.18 0.42 14.24
C GLY A 2 -6.99 1.61 13.69
N VAL A 3 -7.85 2.17 14.54
CA VAL A 3 -8.62 3.38 14.23
C VAL A 3 -8.33 4.42 15.29
N ILE A 4 -8.09 5.64 14.87
CA ILE A 4 -7.84 6.79 15.75
C ILE A 4 -8.77 7.94 15.41
N ARG A 5 -9.15 8.71 16.41
CA ARG A 5 -9.87 9.98 16.23
C ARG A 5 -8.95 11.14 16.58
N MET A 6 -8.75 12.05 15.63
CA MET A 6 -7.99 13.29 15.82
C MET A 6 -8.87 14.47 15.37
N ASP A 7 -9.01 15.48 16.21
CA ASP A 7 -9.80 16.69 15.92
C ASP A 7 -11.21 16.39 15.37
N GLY A 8 -11.86 15.34 15.91
CA GLY A 8 -13.18 14.90 15.49
C GLY A 8 -13.22 14.02 14.24
N VAL A 9 -12.12 13.87 13.52
CA VAL A 9 -12.00 13.06 12.29
C VAL A 9 -11.49 11.67 12.61
N LEU A 10 -12.11 10.64 12.01
CA LEU A 10 -11.66 9.25 12.11
C LEU A 10 -10.63 8.96 11.02
N TYR A 11 -9.61 8.20 11.42
CA TYR A 11 -8.56 7.70 10.54
C TYR A 11 -8.36 6.21 10.75
N VAL A 12 -8.16 5.47 9.67
CA VAL A 12 -7.49 4.17 9.74
C VAL A 12 -6.02 4.45 9.99
N LEU A 13 -5.49 3.92 11.08
CA LEU A 13 -4.10 4.12 11.50
C LEU A 13 -3.23 2.95 11.06
N GLU A 14 -2.11 3.25 10.43
CA GLU A 14 -1.05 2.30 10.13
C GLU A 14 0.30 2.81 10.64
N ILE A 15 1.08 1.92 11.27
CA ILE A 15 2.39 2.24 11.82
C ILE A 15 3.44 1.37 11.13
N LYS A 16 4.46 2.00 10.56
CA LYS A 16 5.58 1.33 9.89
C LYS A 16 6.91 1.82 10.45
N ALA A 17 7.86 0.90 10.63
CA ALA A 17 9.28 1.24 10.78
C ALA A 17 10.00 0.93 9.46
N SER A 18 10.71 1.90 8.90
CA SER A 18 11.32 1.72 7.59
C SER A 18 12.66 2.42 7.46
N THR A 19 13.64 1.71 6.89
CA THR A 19 14.91 2.30 6.45
C THR A 19 14.73 3.28 5.28
N GLN A 20 13.57 3.24 4.61
CA GLN A 20 13.22 4.12 3.49
C GLN A 20 12.44 5.38 3.93
N GLN A 21 12.39 5.69 5.22
CA GLN A 21 11.70 6.89 5.71
C GLN A 21 12.20 8.17 5.04
N SER A 22 13.51 8.29 4.78
CA SER A 22 14.06 9.45 4.08
C SER A 22 13.49 9.62 2.67
N THR A 23 13.23 8.53 1.96
CA THR A 23 12.57 8.57 0.66
C THR A 23 11.14 9.08 0.78
N LEU A 24 10.40 8.62 1.78
CA LEU A 24 9.04 9.08 2.06
C LEU A 24 9.01 10.59 2.37
N ILE A 25 9.95 11.09 3.19
CA ILE A 25 10.07 12.53 3.51
C ILE A 25 10.37 13.35 2.24
N ASN A 26 11.34 12.91 1.43
CA ASN A 26 11.70 13.61 0.20
C ASN A 26 10.55 13.64 -0.83
N LEU A 27 9.73 12.59 -0.86
CA LEU A 27 8.51 12.59 -1.68
C LEU A 27 7.46 13.56 -1.14
N GLY A 28 7.32 13.66 0.19
CA GLY A 28 6.42 14.63 0.82
C GLY A 28 6.78 16.08 0.55
N GLU A 29 8.06 16.38 0.26
CA GLU A 29 8.49 17.72 -0.18
C GLU A 29 8.14 18.01 -1.65
N LYS A 30 7.98 16.96 -2.46
CA LYS A 30 7.73 17.08 -3.92
C LYS A 30 6.26 16.94 -4.28
N PHE A 31 5.54 16.10 -3.57
CA PHE A 31 4.15 15.77 -3.85
C PHE A 31 3.29 16.18 -2.66
N PRO A 32 2.22 16.94 -2.87
CA PRO A 32 1.26 17.21 -1.82
C PRO A 32 0.55 15.90 -1.38
N GLU A 33 0.11 15.85 -0.14
CA GLU A 33 -0.92 14.87 0.22
C GLU A 33 -2.13 15.06 -0.73
N PRO A 34 -2.72 14.00 -1.27
CA PRO A 34 -2.64 12.59 -0.84
C PRO A 34 -1.66 11.70 -1.64
N PHE A 35 -0.89 12.25 -2.56
CA PHE A 35 -0.15 11.45 -3.55
C PHE A 35 1.14 10.82 -3.00
N VAL A 36 1.59 11.23 -1.83
CA VAL A 36 2.86 10.79 -1.25
C VAL A 36 2.90 9.28 -1.03
N LEU A 37 1.85 8.71 -0.45
CA LEU A 37 1.79 7.28 -0.14
C LEU A 37 1.77 6.42 -1.40
N GLU A 38 0.98 6.82 -2.39
CA GLU A 38 0.89 6.14 -3.69
C GLU A 38 2.23 6.12 -4.42
N GLN A 39 2.96 7.26 -4.41
CA GLN A 39 4.27 7.39 -5.04
C GLN A 39 5.36 6.63 -4.28
N TRP A 40 5.24 6.53 -2.96
CA TRP A 40 6.23 5.84 -2.15
C TRP A 40 6.12 4.32 -2.25
N ASN A 41 4.91 3.78 -2.11
CA ASN A 41 4.69 2.34 -2.10
C ASN A 41 3.25 1.98 -2.48
N GLU A 42 3.08 1.51 -3.71
CA GLU A 42 1.77 1.12 -4.24
C GLU A 42 1.09 0.04 -3.38
N GLU A 43 1.85 -0.89 -2.80
CA GLU A 43 1.30 -1.96 -1.96
C GLU A 43 0.72 -1.39 -0.65
N TYR A 44 1.39 -0.42 -0.03
CA TYR A 44 0.88 0.27 1.16
C TYR A 44 -0.31 1.16 0.81
N TYR A 45 -0.30 1.79 -0.36
CA TYR A 45 -1.46 2.55 -0.81
C TYR A 45 -2.68 1.65 -1.04
N ALA A 46 -2.49 0.50 -1.70
CA ALA A 46 -3.55 -0.49 -1.89
C ALA A 46 -4.10 -1.03 -0.54
N GLN A 47 -3.22 -1.31 0.42
CA GLN A 47 -3.59 -1.72 1.77
C GLN A 47 -4.43 -0.63 2.47
N ALA A 48 -3.98 0.62 2.43
CA ALA A 48 -4.66 1.76 3.01
C ALA A 48 -6.08 1.94 2.44
N MET A 49 -6.22 1.88 1.11
CA MET A 49 -7.51 2.02 0.44
C MET A 49 -8.45 0.86 0.76
N THR A 50 -7.90 -0.36 0.86
CA THR A 50 -8.67 -1.55 1.26
C THR A 50 -9.19 -1.41 2.69
N TYR A 51 -8.35 -1.00 3.62
CA TYR A 51 -8.73 -0.82 5.02
C TYR A 51 -9.77 0.29 5.19
N CYS A 52 -9.59 1.43 4.51
CA CYS A 52 -10.57 2.51 4.52
C CYS A 52 -11.94 2.03 4.02
N LYS A 53 -11.96 1.26 2.92
CA LYS A 53 -13.20 0.71 2.37
C LYS A 53 -13.94 -0.18 3.37
N PHE A 54 -13.26 -1.15 3.97
CA PHE A 54 -13.89 -2.09 4.89
C PHE A 54 -14.24 -1.49 6.26
N ALA A 55 -13.49 -0.47 6.70
CA ALA A 55 -13.79 0.26 7.92
C ALA A 55 -14.85 1.36 7.74
N GLU A 56 -15.23 1.68 6.50
CA GLU A 56 -16.11 2.80 6.16
C GLU A 56 -15.57 4.14 6.70
N ILE A 57 -14.24 4.33 6.60
CA ILE A 57 -13.54 5.53 7.07
C ILE A 57 -12.88 6.23 5.90
N GLU A 58 -13.15 7.55 5.78
CA GLU A 58 -12.73 8.38 4.64
C GLU A 58 -11.26 8.81 4.67
N ASN A 59 -10.50 8.45 5.72
CA ASN A 59 -9.13 8.92 5.88
C ASN A 59 -8.22 7.84 6.42
N HIS A 60 -7.01 7.79 5.86
CA HIS A 60 -5.93 6.95 6.33
C HIS A 60 -4.79 7.82 6.89
N LEU A 61 -4.16 7.36 7.96
CA LEU A 61 -3.01 7.98 8.62
C LEU A 61 -1.87 6.98 8.71
N LEU A 62 -0.83 7.22 7.95
CA LEU A 62 0.43 6.48 8.09
C LEU A 62 1.35 7.22 9.05
N ILE A 63 1.84 6.54 10.07
CA ILE A 63 2.95 6.98 10.91
C ILE A 63 4.16 6.10 10.57
N CYS A 64 5.16 6.70 9.95
CA CYS A 64 6.40 6.01 9.61
C CYS A 64 7.54 6.47 10.52
N SER A 65 8.19 5.53 11.21
CA SER A 65 9.40 5.78 11.96
C SER A 65 10.65 5.39 11.15
N ASP A 66 11.79 6.02 11.46
CA ASP A 66 13.07 5.47 11.05
C ASP A 66 13.35 4.14 11.77
N ALA A 67 14.34 3.38 11.28
CA ALA A 67 14.69 2.08 11.86
C ALA A 67 15.12 2.16 13.34
N GLY A 68 15.56 3.34 13.80
CA GLY A 68 15.92 3.60 15.19
C GLY A 68 14.77 4.10 16.05
N GLY A 69 13.59 4.34 15.48
CA GLY A 69 12.41 4.87 16.21
C GLY A 69 12.55 6.30 16.72
N ARG A 70 13.54 7.06 16.26
CA ARG A 70 13.85 8.41 16.76
C ARG A 70 13.14 9.53 16.00
N LYS A 71 12.75 9.26 14.75
CA LYS A 71 12.09 10.24 13.89
C LYS A 71 10.78 9.65 13.41
N LEU A 72 9.74 10.45 13.46
CA LEU A 72 8.42 10.10 12.94
C LEU A 72 8.10 11.00 11.75
N HIS A 73 7.47 10.41 10.75
CA HIS A 73 6.87 11.13 9.65
C HIS A 73 5.43 10.68 9.48
N ILE A 74 4.52 11.63 9.31
CA ILE A 74 3.08 11.38 9.26
C ILE A 74 2.58 11.75 7.86
N VAL A 75 1.84 10.86 7.25
CA VAL A 75 1.19 11.07 5.94
C VAL A 75 -0.31 10.81 6.08
N ARG A 76 -1.11 11.79 5.67
CA ARG A 76 -2.56 11.65 5.57
C ARG A 76 -2.92 11.32 4.13
N THR A 77 -3.79 10.34 3.96
CA THR A 77 -4.23 9.91 2.64
C THR A 77 -5.76 9.78 2.66
N PRO A 78 -6.50 10.58 1.90
CA PRO A 78 -7.94 10.43 1.79
C PRO A 78 -8.29 9.15 1.05
N TYR A 79 -9.43 8.58 1.37
CA TYR A 79 -9.96 7.40 0.70
C TYR A 79 -10.26 7.68 -0.78
N ASN A 80 -9.80 6.78 -1.64
CA ASN A 80 -10.08 6.80 -3.07
C ASN A 80 -10.99 5.61 -3.43
N ALA A 81 -12.29 5.87 -3.50
CA ALA A 81 -13.29 4.84 -3.78
C ALA A 81 -13.06 4.16 -5.13
N THR A 82 -12.74 4.92 -6.16
CA THR A 82 -12.51 4.38 -7.52
C THR A 82 -11.34 3.38 -7.52
N TYR A 83 -10.24 3.72 -6.85
CA TYR A 83 -9.10 2.84 -6.74
C TYR A 83 -9.43 1.59 -5.91
N ALA A 84 -10.10 1.76 -4.78
CA ALA A 84 -10.50 0.67 -3.91
C ALA A 84 -11.47 -0.31 -4.62
N ASP A 85 -12.44 0.20 -5.37
CA ASP A 85 -13.37 -0.62 -6.15
C ASP A 85 -12.64 -1.41 -7.24
N ALA A 86 -11.69 -0.79 -7.92
CA ALA A 86 -10.85 -1.50 -8.90
C ALA A 86 -10.02 -2.63 -8.27
N LEU A 87 -9.53 -2.44 -7.03
CA LEU A 87 -8.85 -3.50 -6.27
C LEU A 87 -9.79 -4.65 -5.94
N MET A 88 -11.03 -4.37 -5.51
CA MET A 88 -12.01 -5.41 -5.21
C MET A 88 -12.37 -6.23 -6.46
N LEU A 89 -12.65 -5.57 -7.57
CA LEU A 89 -12.89 -6.25 -8.85
C LEU A 89 -11.70 -7.10 -9.30
N LYS A 90 -10.48 -6.64 -9.03
CA LYS A 90 -9.26 -7.43 -9.29
C LYS A 90 -9.20 -8.66 -8.39
N ALA A 91 -9.50 -8.51 -7.10
CA ALA A 91 -9.50 -9.61 -6.13
C ALA A 91 -10.56 -10.67 -6.50
N GLU A 92 -11.77 -10.26 -6.85
CA GLU A 92 -12.83 -11.16 -7.32
C GLU A 92 -12.40 -11.95 -8.55
N ARG A 93 -11.84 -11.29 -9.56
CA ARG A 93 -11.32 -11.96 -10.76
C ARG A 93 -10.23 -12.97 -10.44
N ILE A 94 -9.38 -12.69 -9.46
CA ILE A 94 -8.33 -13.63 -9.05
C ILE A 94 -8.94 -14.81 -8.30
N ALA A 95 -9.91 -14.57 -7.42
CA ALA A 95 -10.59 -15.62 -6.66
C ALA A 95 -11.37 -16.59 -7.57
N ASP A 96 -12.01 -16.06 -8.63
CA ASP A 96 -12.81 -16.86 -9.57
C ASP A 96 -11.97 -17.47 -10.71
N ALA A 97 -10.69 -17.10 -10.84
CA ALA A 97 -9.84 -17.57 -11.91
C ALA A 97 -9.57 -19.07 -11.82
N LYS A 98 -9.84 -19.80 -12.89
CA LYS A 98 -9.52 -21.24 -13.02
C LYS A 98 -8.10 -21.49 -13.51
N GLU A 99 -7.45 -20.47 -14.05
CA GLU A 99 -6.09 -20.51 -14.57
C GLU A 99 -5.27 -19.40 -13.92
N PRO A 100 -3.94 -19.60 -13.75
CA PRO A 100 -3.10 -18.58 -13.19
C PRO A 100 -3.09 -17.30 -14.06
N PRO A 101 -2.94 -16.11 -13.46
CA PRO A 101 -2.86 -14.87 -14.21
C PRO A 101 -1.60 -14.82 -15.08
N ASN A 102 -1.61 -13.92 -16.06
CA ASN A 102 -0.42 -13.64 -16.85
C ASN A 102 0.77 -13.28 -15.98
N LYS A 103 1.96 -13.72 -16.40
CA LYS A 103 3.21 -13.40 -15.72
C LYS A 103 3.41 -11.89 -15.66
N VAL A 104 3.72 -11.38 -14.48
CA VAL A 104 3.93 -9.92 -14.26
C VAL A 104 5.22 -9.38 -14.85
N GLY A 105 6.13 -10.25 -15.27
CA GLY A 105 7.41 -9.85 -15.86
C GLY A 105 8.16 -11.03 -16.47
N GLY A 106 9.34 -10.77 -16.99
CA GLY A 106 10.22 -11.80 -17.51
C GLY A 106 10.96 -12.57 -16.40
N ARG A 107 11.66 -13.64 -16.80
CA ARG A 107 12.44 -14.52 -15.91
C ARG A 107 13.44 -13.76 -15.03
N ASN A 108 13.96 -12.63 -15.50
CA ASN A 108 14.92 -11.80 -14.77
C ASN A 108 14.30 -10.65 -13.97
N PHE A 109 12.98 -10.51 -13.98
CA PHE A 109 12.31 -9.48 -13.21
C PHE A 109 12.47 -9.77 -11.70
N TRP A 110 12.94 -8.79 -10.94
CA TRP A 110 13.32 -8.99 -9.55
C TRP A 110 12.18 -9.50 -8.65
N LYS A 111 10.95 -9.00 -8.83
CA LYS A 111 9.77 -9.50 -8.08
C LYS A 111 9.49 -10.97 -8.39
N CYS A 112 9.73 -11.41 -9.63
CA CYS A 112 9.56 -12.82 -10.00
C CYS A 112 10.62 -13.70 -9.33
N LYS A 113 11.88 -13.26 -9.28
CA LYS A 113 12.97 -14.00 -8.62
C LYS A 113 12.74 -14.24 -7.13
N LEU A 114 12.04 -13.33 -6.47
CA LEU A 114 11.68 -13.43 -5.04
C LEU A 114 10.33 -14.13 -4.82
N CYS A 115 9.64 -14.51 -5.88
CA CYS A 115 8.30 -15.11 -5.81
C CYS A 115 8.40 -16.60 -5.51
N SER A 116 7.65 -17.08 -4.53
CA SER A 116 7.55 -18.51 -4.18
C SER A 116 7.04 -19.40 -5.32
N PHE A 117 6.36 -18.80 -6.30
CA PHE A 117 5.83 -19.50 -7.49
C PHE A 117 6.74 -19.42 -8.71
N TYR A 118 7.98 -18.93 -8.55
CA TYR A 118 8.92 -18.76 -9.67
C TYR A 118 9.11 -20.06 -10.47
N GLY A 119 9.32 -21.18 -9.79
CA GLY A 119 9.51 -22.48 -10.44
C GLY A 119 8.30 -22.89 -11.29
N ILE A 120 7.09 -22.72 -10.75
CA ILE A 120 5.84 -23.01 -11.48
C ILE A 120 5.70 -22.13 -12.74
N CYS A 121 6.13 -20.88 -12.66
CA CYS A 121 6.03 -19.95 -13.79
C CYS A 121 7.07 -20.15 -14.87
N TYR A 122 8.30 -20.57 -14.51
CA TYR A 122 9.47 -20.50 -15.42
C TYR A 122 10.26 -21.80 -15.55
N GLU A 123 9.98 -22.78 -14.71
CA GLU A 123 10.64 -24.09 -14.67
C GLU A 123 9.57 -25.18 -14.66
N PRO A 124 8.87 -25.41 -15.79
CA PRO A 124 7.84 -26.41 -15.90
C PRO A 124 8.39 -27.85 -15.80
#